data_9261e063ccb6ca544ad5379fed974866
#
_entry.id   9261e063ccb6ca544ad5379fed974866
#
_cell.length_a   1.000
_cell.length_b   1.000
_cell.length_c   1.000
_cell.angle_alpha   90.00
_cell.angle_beta   90.00
_cell.angle_gamma   90.00
#
_symmetry.space_group_name_H-M   'P 1'
#
loop_
_entity.id
_entity.type
_entity.pdbx_description
1 polymer ?
#
loop_
_entity_poly.entity_id
_entity_poly.type
_entity_poly.pdbx_seq_one_letter_code
_entity_poly.pdbx_strand_id
1 'polypeptide(L)'
;RQGQLGLWVPAIGQEGAQIGSGYGVGHSDHIFPSYREHGVAITHGVELISILKMMRGVNHGGWNPEETRFHLYAIVLGTQVLHAVGYAMGVKLDGLVGTGDRDKDLAVISYMGDGATAEGDVSESLLFAAVNDAPIVFFVQNNQWAISSNIKDVTRAPLYTRGQGFGVP
;
A
#
# COMPACT_ATOMS: atom_id res chain seq x y z
N ARG A 1 15.55 17.60 -11.18
CA ARG A 1 15.82 18.46 -12.34
C ARG A 1 17.30 18.45 -12.77
N GLN A 2 18.20 17.94 -11.93
CA GLN A 2 19.65 17.85 -12.22
C GLN A 2 20.09 16.48 -12.74
N GLY A 3 19.15 15.57 -13.07
CA GLY A 3 19.46 14.22 -13.55
C GLY A 3 20.13 13.32 -12.50
N GLN A 4 20.03 13.66 -11.22
CA GLN A 4 20.68 12.91 -10.14
C GLN A 4 19.89 11.66 -9.69
N LEU A 5 18.57 11.65 -9.95
CA LEU A 5 17.69 10.51 -9.66
C LEU A 5 17.35 9.80 -10.97
N GLY A 6 17.45 8.49 -10.95
CA GLY A 6 17.02 7.64 -12.08
C GLY A 6 15.50 7.61 -12.22
N LEU A 7 14.81 7.61 -11.08
CA LEU A 7 13.36 7.67 -11.00
C LEU A 7 12.97 8.59 -9.84
N TRP A 8 11.92 9.36 -10.00
CA TRP A 8 11.24 10.05 -8.91
C TRP A 8 9.76 10.18 -9.24
N VAL A 9 8.91 9.61 -8.39
CA VAL A 9 7.46 9.68 -8.56
C VAL A 9 6.93 10.76 -7.63
N PRO A 10 6.41 11.88 -8.18
CA PRO A 10 5.93 12.98 -7.36
C PRO A 10 4.66 12.61 -6.60
N ALA A 11 4.53 13.10 -5.37
CA ALA A 11 3.34 12.94 -4.53
C ALA A 11 2.47 14.21 -4.49
N ILE A 12 2.67 15.14 -5.42
CA ILE A 12 2.00 16.45 -5.45
C ILE A 12 0.48 16.28 -5.39
N GLY A 13 -0.14 16.89 -4.38
CA GLY A 13 -1.59 16.83 -4.14
C GLY A 13 -2.07 15.58 -3.40
N GLN A 14 -1.17 14.64 -3.07
CA GLN A 14 -1.47 13.40 -2.35
C GLN A 14 -0.85 13.36 -0.94
N GLU A 15 -0.11 14.41 -0.56
CA GLU A 15 0.65 14.47 0.69
C GLU A 15 -0.25 14.34 1.92
N GLY A 16 -1.41 15.03 1.90
CA GLY A 16 -2.37 14.98 3.00
C GLY A 16 -2.94 13.58 3.24
N ALA A 17 -3.24 12.86 2.15
CA ALA A 17 -3.72 11.48 2.23
C ALA A 17 -2.64 10.55 2.79
N GLN A 18 -1.39 10.71 2.35
CA GLN A 18 -0.28 9.88 2.79
C GLN A 18 0.10 10.14 4.25
N ILE A 19 0.28 11.39 4.63
CA ILE A 19 0.66 11.75 6.00
C ILE A 19 -0.47 11.43 6.97
N GLY A 20 -1.72 11.77 6.61
CA GLY A 20 -2.88 11.50 7.46
C GLY A 20 -3.12 10.02 7.69
N SER A 21 -3.07 9.20 6.64
CA SER A 21 -3.20 7.75 6.79
C SER A 21 -2.00 7.12 7.50
N GLY A 22 -0.78 7.59 7.22
CA GLY A 22 0.43 7.09 7.87
C GLY A 22 0.42 7.29 9.39
N TYR A 23 -0.09 8.41 9.89
CA TYR A 23 -0.30 8.61 11.33
C TYR A 23 -1.48 7.83 11.90
N GLY A 24 -2.42 7.39 11.06
CA GLY A 24 -3.54 6.55 11.48
C GLY A 24 -3.19 5.06 11.62
N VAL A 25 -2.06 4.64 11.08
CA VAL A 25 -1.56 3.25 11.16
C VAL A 25 -0.73 3.07 12.42
N GLY A 26 -0.96 1.98 13.15
CA GLY A 26 -0.18 1.63 14.34
C GLY A 26 1.27 1.27 13.99
N HIS A 27 2.18 1.48 14.94
CA HIS A 27 3.60 1.16 14.72
C HIS A 27 3.89 -0.33 14.55
N SER A 28 3.00 -1.20 15.04
CA SER A 28 3.07 -2.65 14.88
C SER A 28 2.46 -3.15 13.57
N ASP A 29 1.60 -2.35 12.95
CA ASP A 29 0.92 -2.71 11.71
C ASP A 29 1.89 -2.74 10.52
N HIS A 30 1.56 -3.56 9.51
CA HIS A 30 2.40 -3.69 8.32
C HIS A 30 1.83 -2.94 7.12
N ILE A 31 2.69 -2.22 6.43
CA ILE A 31 2.34 -1.40 5.28
C ILE A 31 2.97 -1.95 4.01
N PHE A 32 2.12 -2.21 3.02
CA PHE A 32 2.52 -2.62 1.68
C PHE A 32 2.27 -1.47 0.69
N PRO A 33 3.31 -0.68 0.39
CA PRO A 33 3.20 0.47 -0.50
C PRO A 33 3.23 0.06 -1.97
N SER A 34 2.80 0.96 -2.85
CA SER A 34 3.16 0.90 -4.25
C SER A 34 4.57 1.48 -4.47
N TYR A 35 4.68 2.64 -5.07
CA TYR A 35 5.98 3.30 -5.31
C TYR A 35 5.95 4.81 -5.02
N ARG A 36 4.82 5.30 -4.47
CA ARG A 36 4.59 6.74 -4.28
C ARG A 36 4.47 7.15 -2.82
N GLU A 37 4.34 6.23 -1.90
CA GLU A 37 3.96 6.45 -0.50
C GLU A 37 5.12 6.98 0.36
N HIS A 38 5.85 8.00 -0.16
CA HIS A 38 7.00 8.59 0.52
C HIS A 38 6.62 9.22 1.86
N GLY A 39 5.44 9.87 1.93
CA GLY A 39 4.92 10.45 3.16
C GLY A 39 4.63 9.38 4.22
N VAL A 40 4.01 8.27 3.82
CA VAL A 40 3.74 7.13 4.72
C VAL A 40 5.06 6.50 5.19
N ALA A 41 6.03 6.31 4.30
CA ALA A 41 7.33 5.76 4.65
C ALA A 41 8.02 6.57 5.76
N ILE A 42 8.00 7.90 5.64
CA ILE A 42 8.62 8.80 6.63
C ILE A 42 7.90 8.72 7.99
N THR A 43 6.56 8.63 8.01
CA THR A 43 5.80 8.49 9.27
C THR A 43 6.09 7.17 10.00
N HIS A 44 6.57 6.15 9.26
CA HIS A 44 6.97 4.84 9.80
C HIS A 44 8.48 4.67 9.95
N GLY A 45 9.23 5.77 10.01
CA GLY A 45 10.65 5.75 10.36
C GLY A 45 11.59 5.40 9.22
N VAL A 46 11.12 5.29 7.97
CA VAL A 46 12.01 5.15 6.83
C VAL A 46 12.75 6.46 6.61
N GLU A 47 14.06 6.41 6.67
CA GLU A 47 14.88 7.60 6.42
C GLU A 47 14.75 8.07 4.97
N LEU A 48 14.52 9.36 4.78
CA LEU A 48 14.42 9.97 3.45
C LEU A 48 15.65 9.68 2.58
N ILE A 49 16.83 9.59 3.19
CA ILE A 49 18.07 9.28 2.48
C ILE A 49 18.03 7.86 1.87
N SER A 50 17.37 6.90 2.51
CA SER A 50 17.21 5.54 2.01
C SER A 50 16.31 5.51 0.77
N ILE A 51 15.22 6.28 0.79
CA ILE A 51 14.35 6.47 -0.37
C ILE A 51 15.14 7.10 -1.53
N LEU A 52 15.89 8.16 -1.26
CA LEU A 52 16.70 8.85 -2.27
C LEU A 52 17.79 7.95 -2.87
N LYS A 53 18.48 7.14 -2.04
CA LYS A 53 19.48 6.17 -2.50
C LYS A 53 18.86 5.13 -3.43
N MET A 54 17.67 4.63 -3.07
CA MET A 54 16.94 3.67 -3.90
C MET A 54 16.52 4.30 -5.24
N MET A 55 15.93 5.50 -5.22
CA MET A 55 15.50 6.23 -6.43
C MET A 55 16.68 6.65 -7.32
N ARG A 56 17.87 6.78 -6.75
CA ARG A 56 19.11 7.02 -7.49
C ARG A 56 19.73 5.73 -8.05
N GLY A 57 19.31 4.57 -7.60
CA GLY A 57 19.87 3.28 -8.02
C GLY A 57 21.20 2.91 -7.35
N VAL A 58 21.56 3.57 -6.24
CA VAL A 58 22.81 3.25 -5.50
C VAL A 58 22.59 2.27 -4.34
N ASN A 59 21.33 2.02 -4.01
CA ASN A 59 20.94 0.99 -3.04
C ASN A 59 19.69 0.27 -3.56
N HIS A 60 19.82 -1.01 -3.84
CA HIS A 60 18.71 -1.84 -4.34
C HIS A 60 17.89 -2.50 -3.22
N GLY A 61 18.44 -2.54 -1.99
CA GLY A 61 17.77 -3.12 -0.83
C GLY A 61 16.77 -2.19 -0.14
N GLY A 62 16.82 -0.88 -0.44
CA GLY A 62 15.94 0.11 0.20
C GLY A 62 16.21 0.22 1.71
N TRP A 63 15.35 -0.34 2.50
CA TRP A 63 15.37 -0.37 3.97
C TRP A 63 14.97 -1.76 4.49
N ASN A 64 15.07 -1.98 5.81
CA ASN A 64 14.65 -3.24 6.42
C ASN A 64 13.16 -3.15 6.83
N PRO A 65 12.25 -3.93 6.20
CA PRO A 65 10.83 -3.92 6.54
C PRO A 65 10.53 -4.45 7.95
N GLU A 66 11.39 -5.30 8.50
CA GLU A 66 11.21 -5.83 9.86
C GLU A 66 11.38 -4.74 10.93
N GLU A 67 12.18 -3.72 10.64
CA GLU A 67 12.41 -2.60 11.55
C GLU A 67 11.35 -1.51 11.39
N THR A 68 10.97 -1.22 10.14
CA THR A 68 10.08 -0.08 9.82
C THR A 68 8.62 -0.47 9.68
N ARG A 69 8.31 -1.78 9.57
CA ARG A 69 6.98 -2.29 9.22
C ARG A 69 6.44 -1.76 7.89
N PHE A 70 7.26 -1.05 7.16
CA PHE A 70 6.97 -0.51 5.85
C PHE A 70 7.72 -1.33 4.78
N HIS A 71 6.99 -2.09 3.98
CA HIS A 71 7.56 -2.98 2.98
C HIS A 71 8.17 -2.21 1.81
N LEU A 72 8.94 -2.91 0.97
CA LEU A 72 9.62 -2.28 -0.16
C LEU A 72 8.65 -1.85 -1.25
N TYR A 73 9.01 -0.81 -1.97
CA TYR A 73 8.21 -0.34 -3.10
C TYR A 73 8.06 -1.39 -4.19
N ALA A 74 6.85 -1.51 -4.72
CA ALA A 74 6.54 -2.32 -5.90
C ALA A 74 6.22 -1.40 -7.08
N ILE A 75 7.02 -1.52 -8.14
CA ILE A 75 6.79 -0.76 -9.39
C ILE A 75 5.73 -1.45 -10.26
N VAL A 76 5.68 -2.78 -10.23
CA VAL A 76 4.65 -3.56 -10.92
C VAL A 76 3.31 -3.34 -10.23
N LEU A 77 2.36 -2.77 -10.97
CA LEU A 77 1.05 -2.38 -10.43
C LEU A 77 0.28 -3.59 -9.90
N GLY A 78 -0.28 -3.45 -8.69
CA GLY A 78 -1.11 -4.50 -8.08
C GLY A 78 -0.34 -5.57 -7.30
N THR A 79 0.92 -5.83 -7.62
CA THR A 79 1.71 -6.92 -7.01
C THR A 79 1.75 -6.85 -5.48
N GLN A 80 1.94 -5.66 -4.90
CA GLN A 80 1.98 -5.48 -3.45
C GLN A 80 0.68 -5.89 -2.76
N VAL A 81 -0.45 -5.82 -3.47
CA VAL A 81 -1.77 -6.10 -2.90
C VAL A 81 -1.92 -7.58 -2.58
N LEU A 82 -1.48 -8.47 -3.50
CA LEU A 82 -1.46 -9.93 -3.27
C LEU A 82 -0.55 -10.29 -2.08
N HIS A 83 0.65 -9.67 -2.01
CA HIS A 83 1.57 -9.90 -0.91
C HIS A 83 0.97 -9.44 0.42
N ALA A 84 0.30 -8.27 0.44
CA ALA A 84 -0.37 -7.74 1.61
C ALA A 84 -1.47 -8.68 2.13
N VAL A 85 -2.29 -9.21 1.22
CA VAL A 85 -3.35 -10.17 1.59
C VAL A 85 -2.75 -11.46 2.14
N GLY A 86 -1.72 -12.01 1.48
CA GLY A 86 -1.03 -13.20 1.99
C GLY A 86 -0.43 -12.99 3.37
N TYR A 87 0.19 -11.83 3.61
CA TYR A 87 0.71 -11.44 4.92
C TYR A 87 -0.41 -11.34 5.97
N ALA A 88 -1.51 -10.66 5.63
CA ALA A 88 -2.67 -10.52 6.51
C ALA A 88 -3.30 -11.89 6.88
N MET A 89 -3.35 -12.82 5.94
CA MET A 89 -3.77 -14.20 6.23
C MET A 89 -2.83 -14.87 7.24
N GLY A 90 -1.52 -14.66 7.11
CA GLY A 90 -0.53 -15.12 8.09
C GLY A 90 -0.76 -14.53 9.48
N VAL A 91 -0.95 -13.21 9.58
CA VAL A 91 -1.28 -12.51 10.83
C VAL A 91 -2.50 -13.13 11.53
N LYS A 92 -3.55 -13.44 10.76
CA LYS A 92 -4.75 -14.11 11.30
C LYS A 92 -4.44 -15.53 11.77
N LEU A 93 -3.67 -16.31 11.02
CA LEU A 93 -3.29 -17.68 11.38
C LEU A 93 -2.43 -17.73 12.65
N ASP A 94 -1.59 -16.72 12.86
CA ASP A 94 -0.76 -16.58 14.06
C ASP A 94 -1.56 -16.09 15.28
N GLY A 95 -2.87 -15.85 15.13
CA GLY A 95 -3.75 -15.41 16.21
C GLY A 95 -3.49 -13.97 16.68
N LEU A 96 -2.95 -13.12 15.84
CA LEU A 96 -2.61 -11.72 16.14
C LEU A 96 -3.75 -10.75 15.75
N VAL A 97 -5.00 -11.20 15.81
CA VAL A 97 -6.20 -10.42 15.50
C VAL A 97 -7.28 -10.71 16.53
N GLY A 98 -7.87 -9.65 17.09
CA GLY A 98 -8.97 -9.80 18.05
C GLY A 98 -8.54 -10.43 19.37
N THR A 99 -7.29 -10.25 19.77
CA THR A 99 -6.73 -10.79 21.02
C THR A 99 -7.29 -10.10 22.27
N GLY A 100 -7.91 -8.93 22.10
CA GLY A 100 -8.32 -8.04 23.18
C GLY A 100 -7.17 -7.18 23.74
N ASP A 101 -5.98 -7.35 23.21
CA ASP A 101 -4.77 -6.60 23.55
C ASP A 101 -4.30 -5.82 22.30
N ARG A 102 -4.46 -4.51 22.32
CA ARG A 102 -4.14 -3.65 21.18
C ARG A 102 -2.65 -3.67 20.79
N ASP A 103 -1.78 -4.02 21.73
CA ASP A 103 -0.34 -4.09 21.47
C ASP A 103 0.04 -5.40 20.73
N LYS A 104 -0.87 -6.38 20.71
CA LYS A 104 -0.70 -7.65 19.99
C LYS A 104 -1.48 -7.72 18.70
N ASP A 105 -2.61 -7.01 18.63
CA ASP A 105 -3.43 -6.99 17.42
C ASP A 105 -2.69 -6.28 16.29
N LEU A 106 -2.64 -6.92 15.14
CA LEU A 106 -2.00 -6.40 13.92
C LEU A 106 -2.99 -6.24 12.80
N ALA A 107 -2.83 -5.17 12.04
CA ALA A 107 -3.49 -4.96 10.76
C ALA A 107 -2.47 -4.81 9.64
N VAL A 108 -2.93 -5.03 8.42
CA VAL A 108 -2.14 -4.81 7.21
C VAL A 108 -2.80 -3.73 6.38
N ILE A 109 -2.02 -2.79 5.88
CA ILE A 109 -2.52 -1.75 4.98
C ILE A 109 -1.82 -1.87 3.64
N SER A 110 -2.59 -2.00 2.56
CA SER A 110 -2.07 -2.00 1.20
C SER A 110 -2.44 -0.72 0.48
N TYR A 111 -1.44 0.00 0.02
CA TYR A 111 -1.63 1.23 -0.78
C TYR A 111 -1.59 0.90 -2.27
N MET A 112 -2.48 1.53 -3.02
CA MET A 112 -2.49 1.43 -4.48
C MET A 112 -3.09 2.68 -5.11
N GLY A 113 -2.74 2.93 -6.38
CA GLY A 113 -3.42 3.95 -7.18
C GLY A 113 -4.71 3.43 -7.78
N ASP A 114 -5.57 4.35 -8.22
CA ASP A 114 -6.81 4.03 -8.92
C ASP A 114 -6.59 3.18 -10.19
N GLY A 115 -5.51 3.43 -10.95
CA GLY A 115 -5.17 2.63 -12.11
C GLY A 115 -4.87 1.15 -11.80
N ALA A 116 -4.26 0.88 -10.64
CA ALA A 116 -3.98 -0.49 -10.22
C ALA A 116 -5.24 -1.33 -9.98
N THR A 117 -6.37 -0.70 -9.71
CA THR A 117 -7.65 -1.41 -9.52
C THR A 117 -8.14 -2.13 -10.78
N ALA A 118 -7.58 -1.84 -11.96
CA ALA A 118 -7.90 -2.54 -13.20
C ALA A 118 -7.12 -3.86 -13.36
N GLU A 119 -6.07 -4.08 -12.54
CA GLU A 119 -5.28 -5.30 -12.59
C GLU A 119 -6.06 -6.48 -11.98
N GLY A 120 -5.90 -7.66 -12.58
CA GLY A 120 -6.51 -8.90 -12.09
C GLY A 120 -6.09 -9.21 -10.65
N ASP A 121 -4.81 -8.98 -10.33
CA ASP A 121 -4.22 -9.19 -9.01
C ASP A 121 -4.98 -8.48 -7.89
N VAL A 122 -5.51 -7.28 -8.15
CA VAL A 122 -6.32 -6.54 -7.17
C VAL A 122 -7.67 -7.21 -6.96
N SER A 123 -8.31 -7.69 -8.02
CA SER A 123 -9.59 -8.41 -7.93
C SER A 123 -9.43 -9.72 -7.15
N GLU A 124 -8.39 -10.49 -7.45
CA GLU A 124 -8.06 -11.72 -6.71
C GLU A 124 -7.74 -11.42 -5.22
N SER A 125 -7.02 -10.33 -4.97
CA SER A 125 -6.71 -9.90 -3.60
C SER A 125 -7.97 -9.59 -2.79
N LEU A 126 -8.93 -8.88 -3.38
CA LEU A 126 -10.21 -8.58 -2.73
C LEU A 126 -10.99 -9.87 -2.41
N LEU A 127 -11.01 -10.82 -3.36
CA LEU A 127 -11.66 -12.12 -3.17
C LEU A 127 -11.01 -12.90 -2.02
N PHE A 128 -9.67 -13.05 -2.05
CA PHE A 128 -8.94 -13.78 -1.01
C PHE A 128 -9.08 -13.13 0.36
N ALA A 129 -9.03 -11.79 0.42
CA ALA A 129 -9.22 -11.07 1.67
C ALA A 129 -10.61 -11.32 2.26
N ALA A 130 -11.66 -11.23 1.44
CA ALA A 130 -13.03 -11.45 1.88
C ALA A 130 -13.28 -12.89 2.33
N VAL A 131 -12.86 -13.89 1.54
CA VAL A 131 -13.08 -15.31 1.84
C VAL A 131 -12.34 -15.76 3.11
N ASN A 132 -11.19 -15.16 3.41
CA ASN A 132 -10.37 -15.49 4.56
C ASN A 132 -10.56 -14.55 5.76
N ASP A 133 -11.44 -13.53 5.67
CA ASP A 133 -11.58 -12.45 6.67
C ASP A 133 -10.21 -11.92 7.09
N ALA A 134 -9.38 -11.59 6.12
CA ALA A 134 -8.02 -11.13 6.37
C ALA A 134 -8.03 -9.72 6.99
N PRO A 135 -7.20 -9.44 8.02
CA PRO A 135 -7.14 -8.14 8.68
C PRO A 135 -6.39 -7.11 7.82
N ILE A 136 -7.00 -6.70 6.72
CA ILE A 136 -6.38 -5.81 5.73
C ILE A 136 -7.25 -4.61 5.40
N VAL A 137 -6.62 -3.46 5.22
CA VAL A 137 -7.22 -2.25 4.69
C VAL A 137 -6.65 -1.98 3.29
N PHE A 138 -7.51 -1.88 2.30
CA PHE A 138 -7.14 -1.47 0.94
C PHE A 138 -7.27 0.04 0.81
N PHE A 139 -6.14 0.74 0.76
CA PHE A 139 -6.11 2.20 0.64
C PHE A 139 -5.87 2.62 -0.80
N VAL A 140 -6.93 3.09 -1.47
CA VAL A 140 -6.87 3.51 -2.87
C VAL A 140 -6.68 5.02 -2.96
N GLN A 141 -5.53 5.46 -3.47
CA GLN A 141 -5.25 6.86 -3.78
C GLN A 141 -5.83 7.19 -5.16
N ASN A 142 -7.05 7.70 -5.18
CA ASN A 142 -7.73 8.05 -6.43
C ASN A 142 -7.37 9.46 -6.86
N ASN A 143 -6.29 9.59 -7.62
CA ASN A 143 -5.89 10.84 -8.28
C ASN A 143 -6.56 11.03 -9.65
N GLN A 144 -7.43 10.11 -10.05
CA GLN A 144 -8.23 10.10 -11.28
C GLN A 144 -7.43 9.90 -12.57
N TRP A 145 -6.15 9.54 -12.47
CA TRP A 145 -5.28 9.33 -13.62
C TRP A 145 -4.37 8.12 -13.45
N ALA A 146 -4.43 7.22 -14.41
CA ALA A 146 -3.48 6.12 -14.58
C ALA A 146 -2.54 6.50 -15.73
N ILE A 147 -1.43 7.18 -15.44
CA ILE A 147 -0.49 7.75 -16.41
C ILE A 147 -1.23 8.71 -17.37
N SER A 148 -1.66 8.24 -18.53
CA SER A 148 -2.37 9.00 -19.56
C SER A 148 -3.86 8.69 -19.65
N SER A 149 -4.34 7.67 -18.92
CA SER A 149 -5.75 7.25 -18.92
C SER A 149 -6.51 7.90 -17.78
N ASN A 150 -7.66 8.49 -18.08
CA ASN A 150 -8.53 9.03 -17.05
C ASN A 150 -9.29 7.88 -16.36
N ILE A 151 -9.63 8.05 -15.08
CA ILE A 151 -10.38 7.04 -14.31
C ILE A 151 -11.70 6.62 -14.98
N LYS A 152 -12.33 7.50 -15.74
CA LYS A 152 -13.57 7.22 -16.47
C LYS A 152 -13.40 6.16 -17.57
N ASP A 153 -12.17 5.98 -18.04
CA ASP A 153 -11.79 4.96 -19.02
C ASP A 153 -11.42 3.64 -18.34
N VAL A 154 -11.15 3.67 -17.04
CA VAL A 154 -10.74 2.52 -16.23
C VAL A 154 -11.91 1.86 -15.52
N THR A 155 -12.89 2.64 -15.03
CA THR A 155 -14.05 2.11 -14.32
C THR A 155 -15.33 2.91 -14.61
N ARG A 156 -16.47 2.22 -14.58
CA ARG A 156 -17.81 2.82 -14.71
C ARG A 156 -18.47 3.08 -13.36
N ALA A 157 -18.05 2.37 -12.33
CA ALA A 157 -18.58 2.48 -10.98
C ALA A 157 -17.57 3.12 -10.03
N PRO A 158 -18.00 3.73 -8.92
CA PRO A 158 -17.10 4.19 -7.88
C PRO A 158 -16.19 3.06 -7.37
N LEU A 159 -14.90 3.33 -7.13
CA LEU A 159 -13.93 2.30 -6.81
C LEU A 159 -14.27 1.51 -5.54
N TYR A 160 -14.84 2.18 -4.52
CA TYR A 160 -15.21 1.50 -3.27
C TYR A 160 -16.27 0.40 -3.46
N THR A 161 -17.09 0.48 -4.52
CA THR A 161 -18.10 -0.55 -4.80
C THR A 161 -17.48 -1.89 -5.19
N ARG A 162 -16.20 -1.91 -5.60
CA ARG A 162 -15.50 -3.16 -5.88
C ARG A 162 -15.29 -3.97 -4.60
N GLY A 163 -14.84 -3.33 -3.51
CA GLY A 163 -14.73 -4.00 -2.21
C GLY A 163 -16.06 -4.62 -1.80
N GLN A 164 -17.13 -3.83 -1.85
CA GLN A 164 -18.47 -4.32 -1.53
C GLN A 164 -18.89 -5.51 -2.42
N GLY A 165 -18.57 -5.46 -3.73
CA GLY A 165 -18.89 -6.53 -4.67
C GLY A 165 -18.20 -7.86 -4.37
N PHE A 166 -17.04 -7.84 -3.71
CA PHE A 166 -16.31 -9.02 -3.24
C PHE A 166 -16.64 -9.39 -1.78
N GLY A 167 -17.43 -8.59 -1.08
CA GLY A 167 -17.78 -8.82 0.33
C GLY A 167 -16.76 -8.26 1.33
N VAL A 168 -15.87 -7.39 0.87
CA VAL A 168 -15.01 -6.59 1.76
C VAL A 168 -15.87 -5.46 2.35
N PRO A 169 -15.92 -5.28 3.70
CA PRO A 169 -16.79 -4.30 4.36
C PRO A 169 -16.43 -2.85 4.04
#